data_ebdae125efc7058e0266f393d465f111
#
_entry.id   ebdae125efc7058e0266f393d465f111
#
_cell.length_a   1.000
_cell.length_b   1.000
_cell.length_c   1.000
_cell.angle_alpha   90.00
_cell.angle_beta   90.00
_cell.angle_gamma   90.00
#
_symmetry.space_group_name_H-M   'P 1'
#
loop_
_entity.id
_entity.type
_entity.pdbx_description
1 polymer ?
#
loop_
_entity_poly.entity_id
_entity_poly.type
_entity_poly.pdbx_seq_one_letter_code
_entity_poly.pdbx_strand_id
1 'polypeptide(L)'
;MVTEAAATGTRAHILAAAEQLIRERGLKGCTTRAIAEAAMCAEGSIYRYFPDKHAIIHEIVRTRFPEFLTFVETLPDRAGTGTVRKHLEQLAVGALGFYRVILPITFGVMADRELLEEQRRHFAERKMGPMKFIGSVAAYLQSEKRLGRVSDKVVLEQAARLLLGACFSQASVEALIGEDARLGSDEQFARDVVRTLMDGLEPAKGVRTK
;
A
#
# COMPACT_ATOMS: atom_id res chain seq x y z
N MET A 1 23.65 28.24 14.91
CA MET A 1 23.66 27.05 14.03
C MET A 1 23.06 25.88 14.84
N VAL A 2 21.77 25.67 14.78
CA VAL A 2 21.13 24.43 15.28
C VAL A 2 21.38 23.41 14.19
N THR A 3 22.21 22.44 14.49
CA THR A 3 22.77 21.49 13.55
C THR A 3 21.70 20.64 12.86
N GLU A 4 21.87 20.37 11.58
CA GLU A 4 21.07 19.47 10.69
C GLU A 4 20.76 18.11 11.35
N ALA A 5 21.65 17.63 12.22
CA ALA A 5 21.47 16.42 13.02
C ALA A 5 20.33 16.53 14.07
N ALA A 6 20.14 17.69 14.71
CA ALA A 6 19.06 17.92 15.67
C ALA A 6 17.70 18.06 14.95
N ALA A 7 17.69 18.64 13.76
CA ALA A 7 16.51 18.73 12.90
C ALA A 7 16.05 17.35 12.39
N THR A 8 16.98 16.49 12.02
CA THR A 8 16.72 15.10 11.61
C THR A 8 16.17 14.28 12.77
N GLY A 9 16.66 14.49 14.01
CA GLY A 9 16.16 13.85 15.22
C GLY A 9 14.72 14.24 15.52
N THR A 10 14.38 15.53 15.51
CA THR A 10 13.02 16.02 15.82
C THR A 10 12.00 15.51 14.78
N ARG A 11 12.36 15.52 13.48
CA ARG A 11 11.49 15.00 12.42
C ARG A 11 11.19 13.51 12.61
N ALA A 12 12.19 12.72 12.96
CA ALA A 12 12.02 11.29 13.23
C ALA A 12 11.15 11.03 14.47
N HIS A 13 11.30 11.82 15.55
CA HIS A 13 10.47 11.73 16.74
C HIS A 13 9.00 12.07 16.44
N ILE A 14 8.72 13.09 15.62
CA ILE A 14 7.36 13.43 15.18
C ILE A 14 6.71 12.25 14.44
N LEU A 15 7.44 11.61 13.52
CA LEU A 15 6.92 10.46 12.76
C LEU A 15 6.66 9.26 13.66
N ALA A 16 7.58 8.92 14.57
CA ALA A 16 7.42 7.82 15.51
C ALA A 16 6.24 8.05 16.47
N ALA A 17 6.10 9.27 16.99
CA ALA A 17 4.97 9.65 17.84
C ALA A 17 3.63 9.56 17.10
N ALA A 18 3.56 10.07 15.89
CA ALA A 18 2.36 10.00 15.06
C ALA A 18 1.96 8.55 14.75
N GLU A 19 2.92 7.71 14.40
CA GLU A 19 2.68 6.28 14.13
C GLU A 19 2.15 5.55 15.37
N GLN A 20 2.73 5.81 16.54
CA GLN A 20 2.28 5.23 17.80
C GLN A 20 0.85 5.67 18.13
N LEU A 21 0.54 6.98 18.02
CA LEU A 21 -0.80 7.50 18.25
C LEU A 21 -1.84 6.92 17.30
N ILE A 22 -1.51 6.73 16.03
CA ILE A 22 -2.41 6.09 15.07
C ILE A 22 -2.72 4.65 15.49
N ARG A 23 -1.73 3.90 15.97
CA ARG A 23 -1.96 2.53 16.47
C ARG A 23 -2.81 2.48 17.72
N GLU A 24 -2.54 3.37 18.69
CA GLU A 24 -3.18 3.34 20.02
C GLU A 24 -4.57 3.98 20.02
N ARG A 25 -4.75 5.09 19.29
CA ARG A 25 -5.94 5.96 19.39
C ARG A 25 -6.65 6.16 18.05
N GLY A 26 -6.17 5.48 17.01
CA GLY A 26 -6.68 5.68 15.65
C GLY A 26 -6.37 7.06 15.08
N LEU A 27 -6.84 7.31 13.86
CA LEU A 27 -6.55 8.55 13.14
C LEU A 27 -7.17 9.80 13.82
N LYS A 28 -8.34 9.66 14.45
CA LYS A 28 -8.99 10.78 15.18
C LYS A 28 -8.18 11.23 16.39
N GLY A 29 -7.58 10.31 17.13
CA GLY A 29 -6.73 10.61 18.28
C GLY A 29 -5.34 11.16 17.91
N CYS A 30 -4.94 11.04 16.66
CA CYS A 30 -3.66 11.54 16.14
C CYS A 30 -3.82 13.00 15.68
N THR A 31 -3.89 13.94 16.64
CA THR A 31 -3.92 15.40 16.36
C THR A 31 -2.51 15.97 16.39
N THR A 32 -2.26 17.12 15.73
CA THR A 32 -0.96 17.82 15.78
C THR A 32 -0.53 18.11 17.22
N ARG A 33 -1.47 18.50 18.09
CA ARG A 33 -1.22 18.70 19.50
C ARG A 33 -0.79 17.41 20.21
N ALA A 34 -1.51 16.31 20.00
CA ALA A 34 -1.16 15.02 20.61
C ALA A 34 0.20 14.51 20.10
N ILE A 35 0.50 14.71 18.80
CA ILE A 35 1.80 14.38 18.22
C ILE A 35 2.92 15.22 18.88
N ALA A 36 2.70 16.53 19.08
CA ALA A 36 3.68 17.41 19.70
C ALA A 36 3.97 17.00 21.15
N GLU A 37 2.93 16.70 21.92
CA GLU A 37 3.03 16.19 23.29
C GLU A 37 3.84 14.87 23.33
N ALA A 38 3.50 13.91 22.48
CA ALA A 38 4.19 12.61 22.41
C ALA A 38 5.63 12.71 21.90
N ALA A 39 5.90 13.63 20.96
CA ALA A 39 7.24 13.90 20.44
C ALA A 39 8.08 14.82 21.32
N MET A 40 7.54 15.27 22.47
CA MET A 40 8.17 16.22 23.37
C MET A 40 8.67 17.50 22.68
N CYS A 41 7.86 18.08 21.80
CA CYS A 41 8.16 19.32 21.09
C CYS A 41 7.00 20.31 21.12
N ALA A 42 7.25 21.58 20.79
CA ALA A 42 6.19 22.56 20.63
C ALA A 42 5.33 22.25 19.39
N GLU A 43 4.01 22.46 19.44
CA GLU A 43 3.10 22.20 18.32
C GLU A 43 3.52 22.98 17.05
N GLY A 44 3.98 24.23 17.20
CA GLY A 44 4.53 25.02 16.09
C GLY A 44 5.77 24.40 15.41
N SER A 45 6.49 23.51 16.13
CA SER A 45 7.61 22.80 15.55
C SER A 45 7.20 21.77 14.50
N ILE A 46 5.97 21.20 14.62
CA ILE A 46 5.45 20.26 13.65
C ILE A 46 5.32 20.92 12.29
N TYR A 47 4.76 22.12 12.23
CA TYR A 47 4.51 22.85 10.97
C TYR A 47 5.79 23.28 10.25
N ARG A 48 6.95 23.28 10.94
CA ARG A 48 8.26 23.49 10.30
C ARG A 48 8.69 22.31 9.44
N TYR A 49 8.26 21.08 9.79
CA TYR A 49 8.66 19.85 9.11
C TYR A 49 7.56 19.28 8.22
N PHE A 50 6.31 19.50 8.60
CA PHE A 50 5.13 18.96 7.93
C PHE A 50 4.04 20.02 7.84
N PRO A 51 3.62 20.41 6.63
CA PRO A 51 2.61 21.48 6.45
C PRO A 51 1.25 21.12 7.04
N ASP A 52 0.94 19.82 7.10
CA ASP A 52 -0.31 19.29 7.60
C ASP A 52 -0.17 17.84 8.10
N LYS A 53 -1.24 17.30 8.67
CA LYS A 53 -1.31 15.92 9.15
C LYS A 53 -1.15 14.89 8.01
N HIS A 54 -1.63 15.20 6.81
CA HIS A 54 -1.51 14.29 5.66
C HIS A 54 -0.05 14.13 5.23
N ALA A 55 0.74 15.19 5.31
CA ALA A 55 2.17 15.13 5.04
C ALA A 55 2.90 14.20 6.02
N ILE A 56 2.49 14.17 7.30
CA ILE A 56 3.02 13.23 8.30
C ILE A 56 2.66 11.79 7.92
N ILE A 57 1.39 11.53 7.62
CA ILE A 57 0.91 10.20 7.22
C ILE A 57 1.62 9.72 5.95
N HIS A 58 1.72 10.59 4.95
CA HIS A 58 2.42 10.28 3.71
C HIS A 58 3.87 9.90 3.96
N GLU A 59 4.54 10.63 4.84
CA GLU A 59 5.93 10.36 5.17
C GLU A 59 6.11 9.06 5.97
N ILE A 60 5.19 8.72 6.87
CA ILE A 60 5.17 7.42 7.56
C ILE A 60 5.10 6.30 6.52
N VAL A 61 4.19 6.39 5.55
CA VAL A 61 4.05 5.39 4.48
C VAL A 61 5.33 5.30 3.65
N ARG A 62 5.91 6.43 3.26
CA ARG A 62 7.12 6.49 2.45
C ARG A 62 8.34 5.89 3.14
N THR A 63 8.47 6.13 4.44
CA THR A 63 9.61 5.63 5.25
C THR A 63 9.46 4.16 5.63
N ARG A 64 8.23 3.66 5.75
CA ARG A 64 7.98 2.25 6.12
C ARG A 64 8.06 1.30 4.93
N PHE A 65 7.74 1.77 3.73
CA PHE A 65 7.65 0.91 2.54
C PHE A 65 8.42 1.47 1.33
N PRO A 66 9.66 1.96 1.50
CA PRO A 66 10.40 2.55 0.40
C PRO A 66 10.64 1.53 -0.73
N GLU A 67 10.96 0.29 -0.37
CA GLU A 67 11.22 -0.78 -1.33
C GLU A 67 9.96 -1.17 -2.11
N PHE A 68 8.82 -1.31 -1.42
CA PHE A 68 7.54 -1.63 -2.08
C PHE A 68 7.09 -0.51 -3.01
N LEU A 69 7.15 0.75 -2.56
CA LEU A 69 6.77 1.90 -3.38
C LEU A 69 7.65 2.02 -4.62
N THR A 70 8.98 1.87 -4.46
CA THR A 70 9.93 1.84 -5.56
C THR A 70 9.66 0.66 -6.50
N PHE A 71 9.38 -0.54 -5.95
CA PHE A 71 9.03 -1.71 -6.74
C PHE A 71 7.80 -1.44 -7.62
N VAL A 72 6.73 -0.89 -7.05
CA VAL A 72 5.50 -0.57 -7.80
C VAL A 72 5.77 0.49 -8.87
N GLU A 73 6.55 1.52 -8.56
CA GLU A 73 6.88 2.59 -9.52
C GLU A 73 7.71 2.08 -10.70
N THR A 74 8.68 1.20 -10.43
CA THR A 74 9.57 0.62 -11.46
C THR A 74 9.07 -0.68 -12.07
N LEU A 75 7.90 -1.18 -11.63
CA LEU A 75 7.35 -2.43 -12.13
C LEU A 75 7.15 -2.46 -13.66
N PRO A 76 6.65 -1.40 -14.32
CA PRO A 76 6.53 -1.38 -15.78
C PRO A 76 7.85 -1.57 -16.52
N ASP A 77 8.97 -1.08 -15.94
CA ASP A 77 10.31 -1.18 -16.54
C ASP A 77 10.89 -2.58 -16.43
N ARG A 78 10.31 -3.45 -15.59
CA ARG A 78 10.71 -4.85 -15.44
C ARG A 78 10.14 -5.78 -16.51
N ALA A 79 9.30 -5.27 -17.41
CA ALA A 79 8.70 -6.07 -18.45
C ALA A 79 9.79 -6.73 -19.33
N GLY A 80 9.56 -7.99 -19.67
CA GLY A 80 10.52 -8.80 -20.43
C GLY A 80 11.63 -9.44 -19.58
N THR A 81 11.78 -9.06 -18.30
CA THR A 81 12.77 -9.69 -17.40
C THR A 81 12.10 -10.74 -16.51
N GLY A 82 12.87 -11.66 -15.96
CA GLY A 82 12.37 -12.69 -15.05
C GLY A 82 11.08 -13.38 -15.55
N THR A 83 10.13 -13.62 -14.65
CA THR A 83 8.82 -14.18 -15.00
C THR A 83 7.69 -13.29 -14.47
N VAL A 84 6.58 -13.19 -15.23
CA VAL A 84 5.37 -12.47 -14.81
C VAL A 84 4.91 -12.96 -13.43
N ARG A 85 4.85 -14.28 -13.24
CA ARG A 85 4.48 -14.92 -11.97
C ARG A 85 5.31 -14.39 -10.81
N LYS A 86 6.63 -14.40 -10.90
CA LYS A 86 7.53 -13.97 -9.83
C LYS A 86 7.36 -12.47 -9.49
N HIS A 87 7.18 -11.63 -10.49
CA HIS A 87 6.97 -10.19 -10.26
C HIS A 87 5.62 -9.94 -9.56
N LEU A 88 4.56 -10.67 -9.93
CA LEU A 88 3.25 -10.56 -9.29
C LEU A 88 3.27 -11.12 -7.85
N GLU A 89 4.04 -12.20 -7.58
CA GLU A 89 4.23 -12.72 -6.23
C GLU A 89 4.97 -11.72 -5.33
N GLN A 90 6.05 -11.11 -5.83
CA GLN A 90 6.77 -10.05 -5.11
C GLN A 90 5.86 -8.85 -4.82
N LEU A 91 5.06 -8.44 -5.80
CA LEU A 91 4.08 -7.38 -5.65
C LEU A 91 3.06 -7.72 -4.55
N ALA A 92 2.53 -8.95 -4.54
CA ALA A 92 1.51 -9.38 -3.58
C ALA A 92 2.05 -9.40 -2.14
N VAL A 93 3.28 -9.90 -1.92
CA VAL A 93 3.93 -9.87 -0.60
C VAL A 93 4.09 -8.42 -0.12
N GLY A 94 4.63 -7.54 -0.96
CA GLY A 94 4.81 -6.13 -0.61
C GLY A 94 3.48 -5.41 -0.36
N ALA A 95 2.46 -5.68 -1.19
CA ALA A 95 1.12 -5.10 -1.05
C ALA A 95 0.44 -5.54 0.25
N LEU A 96 0.58 -6.81 0.64
CA LEU A 96 0.01 -7.33 1.88
C LEU A 96 0.61 -6.60 3.10
N GLY A 97 1.94 -6.50 3.17
CA GLY A 97 2.62 -5.74 4.22
C GLY A 97 2.21 -4.26 4.25
N PHE A 98 2.12 -3.63 3.08
CA PHE A 98 1.66 -2.25 2.94
C PHE A 98 0.23 -2.07 3.46
N TYR A 99 -0.70 -2.94 3.06
CA TYR A 99 -2.10 -2.84 3.49
C TYR A 99 -2.29 -3.03 4.99
N ARG A 100 -1.55 -3.92 5.64
CA ARG A 100 -1.60 -4.10 7.11
C ARG A 100 -1.34 -2.80 7.87
N VAL A 101 -0.50 -1.92 7.36
CA VAL A 101 -0.18 -0.63 8.00
C VAL A 101 -1.14 0.47 7.57
N ILE A 102 -1.52 0.52 6.28
CA ILE A 102 -2.35 1.62 5.79
C ILE A 102 -3.85 1.47 6.13
N LEU A 103 -4.33 0.25 6.36
CA LEU A 103 -5.76 -0.02 6.61
C LEU A 103 -6.33 0.71 7.83
N PRO A 104 -5.69 0.74 9.01
CA PRO A 104 -6.21 1.50 10.15
C PRO A 104 -6.38 2.99 9.82
N ILE A 105 -5.45 3.54 9.03
CA ILE A 105 -5.52 4.93 8.55
C ILE A 105 -6.68 5.09 7.57
N THR A 106 -6.78 4.18 6.60
CA THR A 106 -7.82 4.21 5.56
C THR A 106 -9.22 4.11 6.17
N PHE A 107 -9.43 3.19 7.09
CA PHE A 107 -10.73 3.06 7.78
C PHE A 107 -11.04 4.30 8.64
N GLY A 108 -10.05 4.88 9.30
CA GLY A 108 -10.22 6.12 10.04
C GLY A 108 -10.62 7.31 9.15
N VAL A 109 -10.01 7.42 7.96
CA VAL A 109 -10.39 8.43 6.96
C VAL A 109 -11.80 8.19 6.42
N MET A 110 -12.13 6.94 6.07
CA MET A 110 -13.45 6.59 5.52
C MET A 110 -14.59 6.78 6.53
N ALA A 111 -14.32 6.69 7.82
CA ALA A 111 -15.29 6.91 8.89
C ALA A 111 -15.56 8.40 9.18
N ASP A 112 -14.81 9.31 8.59
CA ASP A 112 -14.92 10.75 8.80
C ASP A 112 -15.09 11.47 7.47
N ARG A 113 -16.23 12.16 7.30
CA ARG A 113 -16.58 12.79 6.03
C ARG A 113 -15.63 13.91 5.63
N GLU A 114 -15.20 14.74 6.58
CA GLU A 114 -14.27 15.84 6.31
C GLU A 114 -12.90 15.31 5.88
N LEU A 115 -12.36 14.35 6.64
CA LEU A 115 -11.09 13.69 6.30
C LEU A 115 -11.15 12.98 4.94
N LEU A 116 -12.28 12.37 4.61
CA LEU A 116 -12.46 11.71 3.32
C LEU A 116 -12.46 12.71 2.15
N GLU A 117 -13.15 13.85 2.30
CA GLU A 117 -13.18 14.90 1.29
C GLU A 117 -11.79 15.55 1.11
N GLU A 118 -11.07 15.76 2.19
CA GLU A 118 -9.70 16.26 2.17
C GLU A 118 -8.74 15.26 1.51
N GLN A 119 -8.85 13.98 1.85
CA GLN A 119 -8.05 12.91 1.25
C GLN A 119 -8.30 12.78 -0.28
N ARG A 120 -9.56 12.92 -0.72
CA ARG A 120 -9.92 12.92 -2.13
C ARG A 120 -9.27 14.08 -2.89
N ARG A 121 -9.29 15.30 -2.32
CA ARG A 121 -8.59 16.46 -2.90
C ARG A 121 -7.09 16.20 -3.00
N HIS A 122 -6.49 15.71 -1.93
CA HIS A 122 -5.06 15.40 -1.89
C HIS A 122 -4.64 14.38 -2.95
N PHE A 123 -5.42 13.31 -3.13
CA PHE A 123 -5.15 12.32 -4.18
C PHE A 123 -5.29 12.92 -5.59
N ALA A 124 -6.29 13.77 -5.83
CA ALA A 124 -6.49 14.43 -7.11
C ALA A 124 -5.33 15.37 -7.46
N GLU A 125 -4.93 16.23 -6.53
CA GLU A 125 -3.87 17.22 -6.72
C GLU A 125 -2.50 16.57 -6.97
N ARG A 126 -2.18 15.52 -6.22
CA ARG A 126 -0.86 14.84 -6.28
C ARG A 126 -0.81 13.65 -7.23
N LYS A 127 -1.92 13.33 -7.89
CA LYS A 127 -2.03 12.13 -8.75
C LYS A 127 -1.56 10.86 -8.05
N MET A 128 -1.92 10.71 -6.79
CA MET A 128 -1.55 9.60 -5.91
C MET A 128 -2.77 8.75 -5.55
N GLY A 129 -2.56 7.75 -4.70
CA GLY A 129 -3.62 6.90 -4.19
C GLY A 129 -3.74 5.55 -4.90
N PRO A 130 -4.81 4.80 -4.62
CA PRO A 130 -4.96 3.42 -5.08
C PRO A 130 -4.90 3.25 -6.60
N MET A 131 -5.40 4.24 -7.34
CA MET A 131 -5.40 4.20 -8.82
C MET A 131 -3.99 4.22 -9.42
N LYS A 132 -3.00 4.83 -8.73
CA LYS A 132 -1.60 4.79 -9.17
C LYS A 132 -1.05 3.37 -9.15
N PHE A 133 -1.33 2.60 -8.09
CA PHE A 133 -0.89 1.20 -7.98
C PHE A 133 -1.55 0.32 -9.03
N ILE A 134 -2.87 0.43 -9.20
CA ILE A 134 -3.61 -0.29 -10.23
C ILE A 134 -3.05 0.03 -11.61
N GLY A 135 -2.82 1.31 -11.90
CA GLY A 135 -2.28 1.77 -13.18
C GLY A 135 -0.88 1.23 -13.47
N SER A 136 0.01 1.22 -12.47
CA SER A 136 1.37 0.68 -12.63
C SER A 136 1.35 -0.82 -12.93
N VAL A 137 0.54 -1.60 -12.22
CA VAL A 137 0.39 -3.03 -12.47
C VAL A 137 -0.21 -3.28 -13.85
N ALA A 138 -1.25 -2.53 -14.24
CA ALA A 138 -1.86 -2.66 -15.56
C ALA A 138 -0.88 -2.29 -16.70
N ALA A 139 -0.06 -1.25 -16.51
CA ALA A 139 0.99 -0.87 -17.46
C ALA A 139 2.07 -1.96 -17.61
N TYR A 140 2.49 -2.55 -16.51
CA TYR A 140 3.39 -3.71 -16.53
C TYR A 140 2.79 -4.87 -17.34
N LEU A 141 1.57 -5.29 -16.99
CA LEU A 141 0.88 -6.37 -17.69
C LEU A 141 0.64 -6.06 -19.18
N GLN A 142 0.42 -4.79 -19.53
CA GLN A 142 0.30 -4.36 -20.92
C GLN A 142 1.61 -4.55 -21.68
N SER A 143 2.75 -4.26 -21.07
CA SER A 143 4.06 -4.48 -21.68
C SER A 143 4.36 -5.97 -21.84
N GLU A 144 4.05 -6.80 -20.84
CA GLU A 144 4.18 -8.25 -20.89
C GLU A 144 3.24 -8.90 -21.94
N LYS A 145 2.05 -8.34 -22.12
CA LYS A 145 1.10 -8.74 -23.17
C LYS A 145 1.66 -8.47 -24.57
N ARG A 146 2.30 -7.32 -24.79
CA ARG A 146 2.97 -7.00 -26.06
C ARG A 146 4.11 -7.96 -26.38
N LEU A 147 4.75 -8.50 -25.35
CA LEU A 147 5.81 -9.52 -25.46
C LEU A 147 5.26 -10.96 -25.60
N GLY A 148 3.93 -11.13 -25.67
CA GLY A 148 3.28 -12.43 -25.76
C GLY A 148 3.32 -13.28 -24.47
N ARG A 149 3.66 -12.67 -23.32
CA ARG A 149 3.81 -13.35 -22.03
C ARG A 149 2.56 -13.27 -21.14
N VAL A 150 1.58 -12.48 -21.55
CA VAL A 150 0.23 -12.37 -20.97
C VAL A 150 -0.78 -12.51 -22.08
N SER A 151 -1.85 -13.25 -21.84
CA SER A 151 -2.91 -13.54 -22.82
C SER A 151 -3.61 -12.26 -23.29
N ASP A 152 -3.94 -12.20 -24.58
CA ASP A 152 -4.70 -11.11 -25.19
C ASP A 152 -6.12 -10.96 -24.66
N LYS A 153 -6.67 -12.01 -24.07
CA LYS A 153 -8.02 -12.05 -23.50
C LYS A 153 -8.12 -11.37 -22.13
N VAL A 154 -6.99 -11.10 -21.47
CA VAL A 154 -6.98 -10.54 -20.11
C VAL A 154 -7.34 -9.07 -20.14
N VAL A 155 -8.30 -8.67 -19.29
CA VAL A 155 -8.62 -7.28 -18.99
C VAL A 155 -7.65 -6.81 -17.90
N LEU A 156 -6.58 -6.13 -18.32
CA LEU A 156 -5.37 -5.88 -17.51
C LEU A 156 -5.65 -5.09 -16.23
N GLU A 157 -6.51 -4.08 -16.30
CA GLU A 157 -6.90 -3.31 -15.13
C GLU A 157 -7.66 -4.18 -14.11
N GLN A 158 -8.51 -5.10 -14.58
CA GLN A 158 -9.23 -6.01 -13.70
C GLN A 158 -8.28 -7.05 -13.07
N ALA A 159 -7.30 -7.55 -13.81
CA ALA A 159 -6.27 -8.43 -13.26
C ALA A 159 -5.48 -7.73 -12.13
N ALA A 160 -5.11 -6.45 -12.33
CA ALA A 160 -4.47 -5.64 -11.30
C ALA A 160 -5.37 -5.45 -10.08
N ARG A 161 -6.67 -5.17 -10.27
CA ARG A 161 -7.66 -5.01 -9.20
C ARG A 161 -7.87 -6.32 -8.43
N LEU A 162 -7.93 -7.45 -9.10
CA LEU A 162 -8.09 -8.77 -8.46
C LEU A 162 -6.88 -9.08 -7.56
N LEU A 163 -5.66 -8.87 -8.05
CA LEU A 163 -4.46 -9.13 -7.27
C LEU A 163 -4.35 -8.22 -6.04
N LEU A 164 -4.44 -6.90 -6.23
CA LEU A 164 -4.35 -5.92 -5.15
C LEU A 164 -5.55 -6.02 -4.20
N GLY A 165 -6.74 -6.32 -4.73
CA GLY A 165 -7.95 -6.54 -3.95
C GLY A 165 -7.88 -7.77 -3.05
N ALA A 166 -7.27 -8.87 -3.51
CA ALA A 166 -7.04 -10.05 -2.68
C ALA A 166 -6.12 -9.73 -1.50
N CYS A 167 -5.03 -8.98 -1.74
CA CYS A 167 -4.12 -8.53 -0.68
C CYS A 167 -4.82 -7.58 0.31
N PHE A 168 -5.62 -6.64 -0.19
CA PHE A 168 -6.41 -5.73 0.63
C PHE A 168 -7.44 -6.50 1.48
N SER A 169 -8.16 -7.46 0.89
CA SER A 169 -9.14 -8.29 1.59
C SER A 169 -8.48 -9.10 2.70
N GLN A 170 -7.35 -9.77 2.42
CA GLN A 170 -6.63 -10.55 3.44
C GLN A 170 -6.20 -9.66 4.61
N ALA A 171 -5.55 -8.54 4.33
CA ALA A 171 -5.13 -7.60 5.39
C ALA A 171 -6.33 -7.04 6.18
N SER A 172 -7.49 -6.84 5.54
CA SER A 172 -8.72 -6.39 6.21
C SER A 172 -9.28 -7.47 7.13
N VAL A 173 -9.28 -8.73 6.72
CA VAL A 173 -9.72 -9.86 7.54
C VAL A 173 -8.79 -10.03 8.75
N GLU A 174 -7.48 -9.96 8.55
CA GLU A 174 -6.51 -9.98 9.65
C GLU A 174 -6.72 -8.82 10.65
N ALA A 175 -7.03 -7.62 10.16
CA ALA A 175 -7.32 -6.47 11.02
C ALA A 175 -8.60 -6.62 11.84
N LEU A 176 -9.60 -7.35 11.33
CA LEU A 176 -10.90 -7.56 11.98
C LEU A 176 -10.91 -8.76 12.94
N ILE A 177 -10.24 -9.83 12.58
CA ILE A 177 -10.31 -11.12 13.32
C ILE A 177 -9.05 -11.37 14.14
N GLY A 178 -7.91 -10.80 13.73
CA GLY A 178 -6.61 -11.03 14.35
C GLY A 178 -5.70 -11.96 13.54
N GLU A 179 -4.57 -12.32 14.14
CA GLU A 179 -3.52 -13.11 13.46
C GLU A 179 -3.96 -14.52 13.07
N ASP A 180 -4.95 -15.08 13.76
CA ASP A 180 -5.53 -16.41 13.45
C ASP A 180 -6.19 -16.45 12.05
N ALA A 181 -6.48 -15.28 11.45
CA ALA A 181 -6.99 -15.18 10.08
C ALA A 181 -5.92 -15.30 8.99
N ARG A 182 -4.64 -15.47 9.35
CA ARG A 182 -3.56 -15.63 8.37
C ARG A 182 -3.67 -16.95 7.61
N LEU A 183 -3.58 -16.88 6.29
CA LEU A 183 -3.58 -18.05 5.40
C LEU A 183 -2.13 -18.52 5.14
N GLY A 184 -1.43 -18.94 6.18
CA GLY A 184 -0.03 -19.35 6.09
C GLY A 184 0.95 -18.16 6.06
N SER A 185 2.11 -18.34 5.39
CA SER A 185 3.06 -17.23 5.20
C SER A 185 2.61 -16.28 4.08
N ASP A 186 3.13 -15.05 4.10
CA ASP A 186 2.84 -14.05 3.07
C ASP A 186 3.23 -14.53 1.66
N GLU A 187 4.35 -15.26 1.56
CA GLU A 187 4.80 -15.86 0.31
C GLU A 187 3.88 -17.00 -0.15
N GLN A 188 3.33 -17.78 0.78
CA GLN A 188 2.37 -18.83 0.42
C GLN A 188 1.08 -18.21 -0.09
N PHE A 189 0.53 -17.22 0.62
CA PHE A 189 -0.64 -16.45 0.18
C PHE A 189 -0.41 -15.85 -1.22
N ALA A 190 0.73 -15.19 -1.43
CA ALA A 190 1.08 -14.57 -2.72
C ALA A 190 1.13 -15.60 -3.85
N ARG A 191 1.79 -16.75 -3.63
CA ARG A 191 1.84 -17.85 -4.62
C ARG A 191 0.44 -18.35 -4.98
N ASP A 192 -0.42 -18.57 -3.99
CA ASP A 192 -1.74 -19.12 -4.22
C ASP A 192 -2.65 -18.15 -4.96
N VAL A 193 -2.65 -16.85 -4.58
CA VAL A 193 -3.41 -15.81 -5.27
C VAL A 193 -2.92 -15.62 -6.70
N VAL A 194 -1.61 -15.55 -6.92
CA VAL A 194 -1.03 -15.37 -8.26
C VAL A 194 -1.28 -16.60 -9.12
N ARG A 195 -1.17 -17.81 -8.57
CA ARG A 195 -1.53 -19.04 -9.26
C ARG A 195 -2.97 -19.00 -9.71
N THR A 196 -3.92 -18.69 -8.82
CA THR A 196 -5.34 -18.59 -9.12
C THR A 196 -5.61 -17.53 -10.20
N LEU A 197 -4.95 -16.38 -10.12
CA LEU A 197 -5.09 -15.31 -11.11
C LEU A 197 -4.59 -15.73 -12.50
N MET A 198 -3.45 -16.42 -12.57
CA MET A 198 -2.81 -16.78 -13.84
C MET A 198 -3.42 -18.01 -14.49
N ASP A 199 -3.83 -18.99 -13.69
CA ASP A 199 -4.39 -20.24 -14.20
C ASP A 199 -5.92 -20.12 -14.44
N GLY A 200 -6.60 -19.15 -13.77
CA GLY A 200 -8.03 -18.92 -13.88
C GLY A 200 -8.86 -19.99 -13.19
N LEU A 201 -10.18 -19.99 -13.43
CA LEU A 201 -11.16 -20.92 -12.87
C LEU A 201 -11.62 -21.97 -13.89
N GLU A 202 -11.36 -21.74 -15.17
CA GLU A 202 -11.72 -22.72 -16.22
C GLU A 202 -10.76 -23.91 -16.20
N PRO A 203 -11.25 -25.14 -16.36
CA PRO A 203 -10.40 -26.32 -16.48
C PRO A 203 -9.44 -26.16 -17.66
N ALA A 204 -8.19 -26.63 -17.52
CA ALA A 204 -7.23 -26.65 -18.62
C ALA A 204 -7.85 -27.35 -19.83
N LYS A 205 -7.75 -26.74 -21.02
CA LYS A 205 -8.26 -27.31 -22.26
C LYS A 205 -7.66 -28.71 -22.45
N GLY A 206 -8.50 -29.76 -22.31
CA GLY A 206 -8.09 -31.16 -22.48
C GLY A 206 -8.61 -32.12 -21.40
N VAL A 207 -9.09 -31.64 -20.26
CA VAL A 207 -9.75 -32.50 -19.26
C VAL A 207 -11.22 -32.60 -19.61
N ARG A 208 -11.59 -33.59 -20.47
CA ARG A 208 -12.98 -34.00 -20.64
C ARG A 208 -13.43 -34.63 -19.31
N THR A 209 -14.27 -33.93 -18.55
CA THR A 209 -15.08 -34.54 -17.48
C THR A 209 -15.93 -35.66 -18.11
N LYS A 210 -15.66 -36.89 -17.71
CA LYS A 210 -16.54 -38.02 -17.99
C LYS A 210 -17.80 -37.93 -17.12
#